data_581007a415b415533c5cfe786e247371
#
_entry.id   581007a415b415533c5cfe786e247371
#
_cell.length_a   1.000
_cell.length_b   1.000
_cell.length_c   1.000
_cell.angle_alpha   90.00
_cell.angle_beta   90.00
_cell.angle_gamma   90.00
#
_symmetry.space_group_name_H-M   'P 1'
#
loop_
_entity.id
_entity.type
_entity.pdbx_description
1 polymer ?
#
loop_
_entity_poly.entity_id
_entity_poly.type
_entity_poly.pdbx_seq_one_letter_code
_entity_poly.pdbx_strand_id
1 'polypeptide(L)'
;MAISRAQLVKELEPGLNALFGLEYKQYVNEAAEIFDTESSDRAFEEEVMLSGFGNAAVKPEGQGIQFDDAQETFTARYTNETIALAFAITEEAIEDNLYDRLASRYTKALARSMANTKQVKGA
;
A
#
# COMPACT_ATOMS: atom_id res chain seq x y z
N MET A 1 10.29 -21.99 -37.58
CA MET A 1 10.03 -20.53 -37.53
C MET A 1 10.77 -19.96 -36.32
N ALA A 2 11.66 -19.03 -36.52
CA ALA A 2 12.41 -18.43 -35.42
C ALA A 2 11.59 -17.32 -34.77
N ILE A 3 11.42 -17.39 -33.45
CA ILE A 3 10.79 -16.36 -32.69
C ILE A 3 11.83 -15.31 -32.32
N SER A 4 11.57 -14.04 -32.59
CA SER A 4 12.49 -12.97 -32.25
C SER A 4 12.50 -12.71 -30.72
N ARG A 5 13.64 -12.21 -30.20
CA ARG A 5 13.75 -11.84 -28.79
C ARG A 5 12.69 -10.82 -28.36
N ALA A 6 12.38 -9.86 -29.22
CA ALA A 6 11.38 -8.85 -28.96
C ALA A 6 9.98 -9.46 -28.79
N GLN A 7 9.62 -10.46 -29.56
CA GLN A 7 8.35 -11.17 -29.42
C GLN A 7 8.29 -11.97 -28.12
N LEU A 8 9.36 -12.67 -27.74
CA LEU A 8 9.43 -13.41 -26.50
C LEU A 8 9.23 -12.51 -25.28
N VAL A 9 9.87 -11.35 -25.28
CA VAL A 9 9.71 -10.38 -24.19
C VAL A 9 8.28 -9.86 -24.09
N LYS A 10 7.66 -9.55 -25.22
CA LYS A 10 6.26 -9.09 -25.26
C LYS A 10 5.26 -10.15 -24.79
N GLU A 11 5.49 -11.40 -25.13
CA GLU A 11 4.63 -12.50 -24.70
C GLU A 11 4.83 -12.85 -23.22
N LEU A 12 6.03 -12.66 -22.71
CA LEU A 12 6.38 -12.94 -21.33
C LEU A 12 5.77 -11.95 -20.34
N GLU A 13 5.70 -10.68 -20.71
CA GLU A 13 5.25 -9.60 -19.83
C GLU A 13 3.85 -9.81 -19.23
N PRO A 14 2.79 -10.14 -20.02
CA PRO A 14 1.47 -10.39 -19.44
C PRO A 14 1.45 -11.56 -18.47
N GLY A 15 2.21 -12.61 -18.76
CA GLY A 15 2.33 -13.78 -17.89
C GLY A 15 2.98 -13.44 -16.54
N LEU A 16 4.03 -12.63 -16.56
CA LEU A 16 4.72 -12.18 -15.34
C LEU A 16 3.83 -11.27 -14.50
N ASN A 17 3.08 -10.38 -15.11
CA ASN A 17 2.14 -9.52 -14.41
C ASN A 17 1.03 -10.31 -13.73
N ALA A 18 0.49 -11.33 -14.41
CA ALA A 18 -0.52 -12.21 -13.83
C ALA A 18 0.05 -13.02 -12.66
N LEU A 19 1.26 -13.54 -12.80
CA LEU A 19 1.95 -14.29 -11.75
C LEU A 19 2.24 -13.40 -10.53
N PHE A 20 2.69 -12.18 -10.74
CA PHE A 20 2.92 -11.22 -9.67
C PHE A 20 1.62 -10.96 -8.88
N GLY A 21 0.53 -10.68 -9.57
CA GLY A 21 -0.76 -10.45 -8.92
C GLY A 21 -1.24 -11.65 -8.11
N LEU A 22 -1.06 -12.86 -8.64
CA LEU A 22 -1.42 -14.09 -7.94
C LEU A 22 -0.59 -14.30 -6.67
N GLU A 23 0.73 -14.17 -6.77
CA GLU A 23 1.63 -14.33 -5.63
C GLU A 23 1.43 -13.25 -4.57
N TYR A 24 1.24 -12.01 -4.98
CA TYR A 24 1.01 -10.91 -4.05
C TYR A 24 -0.26 -11.13 -3.21
N LYS A 25 -1.32 -11.64 -3.83
CA LYS A 25 -2.58 -11.92 -3.14
C LYS A 25 -2.51 -13.10 -2.17
N GLN A 26 -1.53 -13.97 -2.30
CA GLN A 26 -1.34 -15.09 -1.38
C GLN A 26 -0.84 -14.67 0.00
N TYR A 27 -0.23 -13.50 0.11
CA TYR A 27 0.28 -12.99 1.38
C TYR A 27 -0.81 -12.25 2.14
N VAL A 28 -1.01 -12.67 3.39
CA VAL A 28 -2.01 -12.04 4.26
C VAL A 28 -1.57 -10.63 4.63
N ASN A 29 -2.49 -9.69 4.52
CA ASN A 29 -2.24 -8.32 4.96
C ASN A 29 -2.54 -8.20 6.45
N GLU A 30 -1.54 -8.45 7.29
CA GLU A 30 -1.67 -8.39 8.73
C GLU A 30 -1.94 -6.98 9.25
N ALA A 31 -1.45 -5.98 8.53
CA ALA A 31 -1.68 -4.58 8.88
C ALA A 31 -3.16 -4.19 8.85
N ALA A 32 -3.97 -4.85 8.02
CA ALA A 32 -5.40 -4.59 7.93
C ALA A 32 -6.17 -4.97 9.22
N GLU A 33 -5.62 -5.85 10.06
CA GLU A 33 -6.21 -6.21 11.34
C GLU A 33 -6.01 -5.14 12.40
N ILE A 34 -4.97 -4.33 12.25
CA ILE A 34 -4.57 -3.31 13.23
C ILE A 34 -4.99 -1.90 12.77
N PHE A 35 -4.89 -1.64 11.47
CA PHE A 35 -5.13 -0.32 10.89
C PHE A 35 -6.32 -0.32 9.95
N ASP A 36 -7.07 0.76 9.96
CA ASP A 36 -8.08 1.00 8.95
C ASP A 36 -7.42 1.38 7.62
N THR A 37 -8.01 0.91 6.52
CA THR A 37 -7.48 1.18 5.19
C THR A 37 -8.32 2.23 4.50
N GLU A 38 -7.68 3.33 4.11
CA GLU A 38 -8.31 4.43 3.40
C GLU A 38 -7.47 4.78 2.17
N SER A 39 -8.09 5.42 1.19
CA SER A 39 -7.38 5.92 0.02
C SER A 39 -7.03 7.40 0.18
N SER A 40 -5.87 7.80 -0.36
CA SER A 40 -5.38 9.17 -0.28
C SER A 40 -4.82 9.61 -1.63
N ASP A 41 -5.20 10.81 -2.06
CA ASP A 41 -4.71 11.43 -3.30
C ASP A 41 -3.64 12.50 -3.03
N ARG A 42 -3.28 12.70 -1.76
CA ARG A 42 -2.38 13.77 -1.33
C ARG A 42 -1.02 13.22 -0.95
N ALA A 43 -0.03 14.10 -0.88
CA ALA A 43 1.31 13.75 -0.40
C ALA A 43 1.30 13.35 1.07
N PHE A 44 0.41 13.92 1.86
CA PHE A 44 0.22 13.60 3.27
C PHE A 44 -1.24 13.81 3.69
N GLU A 45 -1.64 13.13 4.73
CA GLU A 45 -2.93 13.32 5.38
C GLU A 45 -2.70 13.70 6.84
N GLU A 46 -3.52 14.60 7.35
CA GLU A 46 -3.47 15.01 8.75
C GLU A 46 -4.82 14.72 9.42
N GLU A 47 -4.75 14.14 10.59
CA GLU A 47 -5.92 13.95 11.45
C GLU A 47 -5.72 14.72 12.74
N VAL A 48 -6.76 15.42 13.15
CA VAL A 48 -6.76 16.24 14.36
C VAL A 48 -7.70 15.62 15.37
N MET A 49 -7.20 15.40 16.57
CA MET A 49 -8.02 14.99 17.69
C MET A 49 -8.56 16.22 18.40
N LEU A 50 -9.87 16.31 18.47
CA LEU A 50 -10.54 17.38 19.19
C LEU A 50 -10.89 16.93 20.63
N SER A 51 -10.75 17.85 21.57
CA SER A 51 -11.21 17.62 22.92
C SER A 51 -12.71 17.57 22.98
N GLY A 52 -13.48 16.85 23.39
CA GLY A 52 -14.94 16.92 23.43
C GLY A 52 -15.44 18.21 24.11
N PHE A 53 -16.70 18.29 24.25
CA PHE A 53 -17.34 19.33 25.05
C PHE A 53 -17.39 18.91 26.53
N GLY A 54 -17.48 19.87 27.44
CA GLY A 54 -17.74 19.60 28.83
C GLY A 54 -19.16 19.09 29.06
N ASN A 55 -19.50 18.84 30.30
CA ASN A 55 -20.86 18.42 30.65
C ASN A 55 -21.87 19.50 30.33
N ALA A 56 -22.99 19.10 29.75
CA ALA A 56 -24.09 20.04 29.52
C ALA A 56 -24.63 20.56 30.85
N ALA A 57 -24.86 21.87 30.91
CA ALA A 57 -25.40 22.51 32.10
C ALA A 57 -26.94 22.45 32.10
N VAL A 58 -27.51 22.43 33.28
CA VAL A 58 -28.97 22.57 33.44
C VAL A 58 -29.36 23.99 33.11
N LYS A 59 -30.33 24.16 32.19
CA LYS A 59 -30.84 25.48 31.81
C LYS A 59 -32.04 25.84 32.63
N PRO A 60 -31.95 26.85 33.53
CA PRO A 60 -33.13 27.39 34.21
C PRO A 60 -34.03 28.20 33.28
N GLU A 61 -35.30 28.35 33.63
CA GLU A 61 -36.19 29.19 32.86
C GLU A 61 -35.70 30.66 32.86
N GLY A 62 -35.79 31.29 31.70
CA GLY A 62 -35.41 32.70 31.54
C GLY A 62 -33.92 32.96 31.32
N GLN A 63 -33.07 31.92 31.31
CA GLN A 63 -31.64 32.05 31.00
C GLN A 63 -31.33 31.52 29.59
N GLY A 64 -30.29 32.09 28.99
CA GLY A 64 -29.80 31.66 27.68
C GLY A 64 -29.05 30.33 27.72
N ILE A 65 -28.86 29.73 26.55
CA ILE A 65 -28.07 28.52 26.39
C ILE A 65 -26.59 28.88 26.50
N GLN A 66 -25.83 28.05 27.21
CA GLN A 66 -24.38 28.20 27.30
C GLN A 66 -23.70 27.59 26.08
N PHE A 67 -22.62 28.23 25.64
CA PHE A 67 -21.78 27.74 24.56
C PHE A 67 -20.53 27.13 25.15
N ASP A 68 -20.06 26.05 24.48
CA ASP A 68 -18.79 25.40 24.81
C ASP A 68 -18.00 25.17 23.54
N ASP A 69 -16.69 25.18 23.63
CA ASP A 69 -15.79 25.04 22.50
C ASP A 69 -14.96 23.78 22.64
N ALA A 70 -14.78 23.05 21.51
CA ALA A 70 -13.82 21.97 21.43
C ALA A 70 -12.46 22.54 21.02
N GLN A 71 -11.38 22.00 21.61
CA GLN A 71 -10.02 22.42 21.32
C GLN A 71 -9.25 21.26 20.63
N GLU A 72 -8.31 21.63 19.77
CA GLU A 72 -7.38 20.67 19.19
C GLU A 72 -6.39 20.22 20.26
N THR A 73 -6.37 18.92 20.55
CA THR A 73 -5.47 18.35 21.55
C THR A 73 -4.29 17.65 20.93
N PHE A 74 -4.45 17.08 19.75
CA PHE A 74 -3.44 16.24 19.12
C PHE A 74 -3.63 16.26 17.60
N THR A 75 -2.53 16.34 16.86
CA THR A 75 -2.51 16.28 15.40
C THR A 75 -1.56 15.15 14.97
N ALA A 76 -2.04 14.23 14.15
CA ALA A 76 -1.23 13.19 13.56
C ALA A 76 -1.06 13.45 12.06
N ARG A 77 0.16 13.35 11.57
CA ARG A 77 0.45 13.48 10.13
C ARG A 77 0.90 12.15 9.56
N TYR A 78 0.25 11.73 8.51
CA TYR A 78 0.58 10.51 7.77
C TYR A 78 1.13 10.90 6.41
N THR A 79 2.40 10.60 6.17
CA THR A 79 3.08 10.92 4.90
C THR A 79 3.06 9.71 3.99
N ASN A 80 2.61 9.91 2.75
CA ASN A 80 2.62 8.85 1.75
C ASN A 80 4.03 8.58 1.25
N GLU A 81 4.40 7.32 1.18
CA GLU A 81 5.68 6.86 0.65
C GLU A 81 5.47 5.93 -0.52
N THR A 82 6.34 6.02 -1.52
CA THR A 82 6.33 5.11 -2.66
C THR A 82 7.31 3.96 -2.40
N ILE A 83 6.82 2.74 -2.51
CA ILE A 83 7.63 1.53 -2.40
C ILE A 83 7.82 0.97 -3.80
N ALA A 84 9.06 0.80 -4.22
CA ALA A 84 9.37 0.30 -5.55
C ALA A 84 10.58 -0.64 -5.52
N LEU A 85 10.53 -1.65 -6.36
CA LEU A 85 11.62 -2.59 -6.55
C LEU A 85 11.52 -3.14 -7.98
N ALA A 86 12.63 -3.34 -8.62
CA ALA A 86 12.68 -3.88 -9.97
C ALA A 86 13.74 -4.98 -10.07
N PHE A 87 13.58 -5.86 -11.04
CA PHE A 87 14.59 -6.83 -11.41
C PHE A 87 14.83 -6.80 -12.91
N ALA A 88 15.96 -7.32 -13.34
CA ALA A 88 16.33 -7.42 -14.76
C ALA A 88 16.73 -8.86 -15.11
N ILE A 89 16.43 -9.26 -16.34
CA ILE A 89 16.83 -10.55 -16.90
C ILE A 89 17.87 -10.27 -17.97
N THR A 90 18.99 -10.97 -17.92
CA THR A 90 20.07 -10.80 -18.88
C THR A 90 19.70 -11.38 -20.25
N GLU A 91 20.28 -10.85 -21.33
CA GLU A 91 20.13 -11.40 -22.67
C GLU A 91 20.61 -12.85 -22.76
N GLU A 92 21.67 -13.19 -22.06
CA GLU A 92 22.21 -14.57 -22.03
C GLU A 92 21.17 -15.55 -21.49
N ALA A 93 20.44 -15.19 -20.46
CA ALA A 93 19.37 -16.02 -19.92
C ALA A 93 18.23 -16.21 -20.93
N ILE A 94 17.92 -15.20 -21.72
CA ILE A 94 16.90 -15.28 -22.78
C ILE A 94 17.40 -16.20 -23.90
N GLU A 95 18.66 -16.10 -24.32
CA GLU A 95 19.27 -16.94 -25.38
C GLU A 95 19.30 -18.40 -24.96
N ASP A 96 19.58 -18.69 -23.72
CA ASP A 96 19.69 -20.05 -23.20
C ASP A 96 18.34 -20.67 -22.79
N ASN A 97 17.23 -20.00 -23.05
CA ASN A 97 15.87 -20.43 -22.66
C ASN A 97 15.71 -20.65 -21.17
N LEU A 98 16.49 -19.95 -20.35
CA LEU A 98 16.36 -19.99 -18.89
C LEU A 98 15.38 -18.94 -18.35
N TYR A 99 14.90 -18.07 -19.21
CA TYR A 99 14.08 -16.93 -18.81
C TYR A 99 12.76 -17.31 -18.11
N ASP A 100 12.13 -18.41 -18.48
CA ASP A 100 10.88 -18.86 -17.86
C ASP A 100 11.05 -19.13 -16.37
N ARG A 101 12.10 -19.89 -16.02
CA ARG A 101 12.37 -20.23 -14.62
C ARG A 101 12.84 -19.02 -13.82
N LEU A 102 13.76 -18.26 -14.39
CA LEU A 102 14.32 -17.09 -13.71
C LEU A 102 13.25 -16.00 -13.54
N ALA A 103 12.50 -15.74 -14.60
CA ALA A 103 11.44 -14.73 -14.56
C ALA A 103 10.36 -15.09 -13.51
N SER A 104 9.92 -16.35 -13.47
CA SER A 104 8.96 -16.82 -12.48
C SER A 104 9.48 -16.69 -11.05
N ARG A 105 10.73 -17.11 -10.81
CA ARG A 105 11.36 -17.00 -9.48
C ARG A 105 11.49 -15.55 -9.04
N TYR A 106 11.97 -14.68 -9.92
CA TYR A 106 12.15 -13.27 -9.59
C TYR A 106 10.82 -12.56 -9.38
N THR A 107 9.79 -12.91 -10.14
CA THR A 107 8.45 -12.35 -9.96
C THR A 107 7.86 -12.75 -8.61
N LYS A 108 8.00 -14.01 -8.21
CA LYS A 108 7.56 -14.46 -6.89
C LYS A 108 8.35 -13.81 -5.76
N ALA A 109 9.66 -13.68 -5.92
CA ALA A 109 10.51 -13.00 -4.95
C ALA A 109 10.15 -11.52 -4.84
N LEU A 110 9.86 -10.85 -5.95
CA LEU A 110 9.42 -9.47 -5.98
C LEU A 110 8.10 -9.30 -5.23
N ALA A 111 7.11 -10.13 -5.50
CA ALA A 111 5.82 -10.08 -4.83
C ALA A 111 5.96 -10.28 -3.32
N ARG A 112 6.77 -11.24 -2.90
CA ARG A 112 7.07 -11.49 -1.48
C ARG A 112 7.74 -10.28 -0.84
N SER A 113 8.74 -9.71 -1.50
CA SER A 113 9.47 -8.54 -1.01
C SER A 113 8.55 -7.34 -0.84
N MET A 114 7.70 -7.06 -1.81
CA MET A 114 6.74 -5.94 -1.74
C MET A 114 5.73 -6.13 -0.60
N ALA A 115 5.18 -7.33 -0.46
CA ALA A 115 4.25 -7.66 0.62
C ALA A 115 4.92 -7.53 1.99
N ASN A 116 6.14 -8.04 2.14
CA ASN A 116 6.90 -7.95 3.38
C ASN A 116 7.23 -6.49 3.74
N THR A 117 7.62 -5.68 2.76
CA THR A 117 7.90 -4.25 2.97
C THR A 117 6.66 -3.53 3.49
N LYS A 118 5.51 -3.82 2.93
CA LYS A 118 4.24 -3.25 3.39
C LYS A 118 3.94 -3.62 4.84
N GLN A 119 4.16 -4.88 5.24
CA GLN A 119 3.96 -5.34 6.60
C GLN A 119 4.93 -4.67 7.57
N VAL A 120 6.20 -4.57 7.21
CA VAL A 120 7.24 -3.93 8.03
C VAL A 120 6.96 -2.45 8.23
N LYS A 121 6.50 -1.75 7.20
CA LYS A 121 6.12 -0.34 7.28
C LYS A 121 4.91 -0.12 8.19
N GLY A 122 3.97 -1.06 8.20
CA GLY A 122 2.79 -1.00 9.07
C GLY A 122 3.10 -1.28 10.54
N ALA A 123 4.20 -1.95 10.81
CA ALA A 123 4.60 -2.24 12.19
C ALA A 123 5.31 -1.00 12.87
#